data_adbcfe0fd9ef7543e5a0d5d67ca4d230
#
_entry.id   adbcfe0fd9ef7543e5a0d5d67ca4d230
#
_cell.length_a   1.000
_cell.length_b   1.000
_cell.length_c   1.000
_cell.angle_alpha   90.00
_cell.angle_beta   90.00
_cell.angle_gamma   90.00
#
_symmetry.space_group_name_H-M   'P 1'
#
loop_
_entity.id
_entity.type
_entity.pdbx_description
1 polymer ?
#
loop_
_entity_poly.entity_id
_entity_poly.type
_entity_poly.pdbx_seq_one_letter_code
_entity_poly.pdbx_strand_id
1 'polypeptide(L)'
;MIRLSNLHTKFKVRSATFRFYLGDSLDVLARMPAQSVSAIVTSPPYNLGIRYRTYDDTMPRERYLEWTSRWVQLARRTLAEEGSLFLNVGSKPTDPWTAFDVAQAARPFLKLQNTIHWIKSIAIEKSLAGARAGLEHDLAVGHYKPINSDRFLHDCHEFVFHFTPHGHTPLSRQAIGVPYQDKSNVGRWRAAADDLRCRGNTWFIPYDTIQSRDKERPHPATFPPKLPEMCLRLHGVERITTVVDPFLGLGSTAVACAQLGLDFIGIDMDEGYLNEAITRVKAAG
;
A
#
# COMPACT_ATOMS: atom_id res chain seq x y z
N MET A 1 24.95 13.01 -8.70
CA MET A 1 24.43 12.92 -7.29
C MET A 1 23.60 14.15 -7.04
N ILE A 2 22.26 14.02 -7.03
CA ILE A 2 21.35 15.17 -6.88
C ILE A 2 21.36 15.59 -5.41
N ARG A 3 21.79 16.81 -5.14
CA ARG A 3 21.57 17.45 -3.84
C ARG A 3 20.10 17.90 -3.77
N LEU A 4 19.24 17.03 -3.27
CA LEU A 4 17.90 17.43 -2.83
C LEU A 4 18.11 18.22 -1.53
N SER A 5 17.79 19.50 -1.53
CA SER A 5 17.99 20.41 -0.39
C SER A 5 17.22 20.02 0.88
N ASN A 6 16.29 19.06 0.79
CA ASN A 6 15.37 18.67 1.84
C ASN A 6 15.67 17.25 2.39
N LEU A 7 16.88 16.72 2.19
CA LEU A 7 17.28 15.45 2.80
C LEU A 7 17.35 15.64 4.31
N HIS A 8 16.39 15.02 5.02
CA HIS A 8 16.32 15.06 6.48
C HIS A 8 17.32 14.09 7.10
N THR A 9 17.35 12.84 6.61
CA THR A 9 18.31 11.83 7.08
C THR A 9 18.60 10.76 6.05
N LYS A 10 19.78 10.15 6.19
CA LYS A 10 20.22 9.01 5.39
C LYS A 10 20.98 8.04 6.27
N PHE A 11 20.61 6.77 6.23
CA PHE A 11 21.32 5.69 6.94
C PHE A 11 21.17 4.36 6.19
N LYS A 12 21.86 3.35 6.69
CA LYS A 12 21.74 1.98 6.19
C LYS A 12 21.11 1.08 7.24
N VAL A 13 20.29 0.14 6.77
CA VAL A 13 19.83 -1.01 7.53
C VAL A 13 20.27 -2.24 6.76
N ARG A 14 21.13 -3.06 7.34
CA ARG A 14 21.85 -4.14 6.62
C ARG A 14 22.57 -3.59 5.37
N SER A 15 22.26 -4.07 4.17
CA SER A 15 22.82 -3.58 2.91
C SER A 15 22.01 -2.44 2.28
N ALA A 16 20.77 -2.25 2.68
CA ALA A 16 19.84 -1.30 2.08
C ALA A 16 20.05 0.13 2.58
N THR A 17 19.91 1.09 1.69
CA THR A 17 20.03 2.52 1.97
C THR A 17 18.67 3.18 2.10
N PHE A 18 18.44 3.85 3.21
CA PHE A 18 17.22 4.61 3.50
C PHE A 18 17.51 6.11 3.40
N ARG A 19 16.65 6.84 2.69
CA ARG A 19 16.71 8.30 2.54
C ARG A 19 15.32 8.86 2.88
N PHE A 20 15.28 9.81 3.79
CA PHE A 20 14.06 10.48 4.22
C PHE A 20 14.13 11.95 3.91
N TYR A 21 13.08 12.47 3.29
CA TYR A 21 12.99 13.88 2.89
C TYR A 21 11.83 14.54 3.60
N LEU A 22 12.12 15.67 4.26
CA LEU A 22 11.11 16.54 4.88
C LEU A 22 10.66 17.58 3.84
N GLY A 23 9.40 17.53 3.43
CA GLY A 23 8.85 18.50 2.48
C GLY A 23 7.68 17.97 1.65
N ASP A 24 7.23 18.78 0.72
CA ASP A 24 6.16 18.44 -0.21
C ASP A 24 6.60 17.34 -1.19
N SER A 25 5.77 16.32 -1.32
CA SER A 25 6.01 15.19 -2.22
C SER A 25 6.09 15.61 -3.69
N LEU A 26 5.35 16.63 -4.12
CA LEU A 26 5.43 17.17 -5.48
C LEU A 26 6.82 17.73 -5.77
N ASP A 27 7.37 18.51 -4.83
CA ASP A 27 8.69 19.12 -4.98
C ASP A 27 9.82 18.09 -5.01
N VAL A 28 9.75 17.08 -4.14
CA VAL A 28 10.76 16.03 -4.07
C VAL A 28 10.69 15.13 -5.31
N LEU A 29 9.48 14.65 -5.68
CA LEU A 29 9.28 13.83 -6.88
C LEU A 29 9.74 14.57 -8.14
N ALA A 30 9.47 15.87 -8.28
CA ALA A 30 9.88 16.66 -9.45
C ALA A 30 11.41 16.70 -9.65
N ARG A 31 12.18 16.58 -8.57
CA ARG A 31 13.66 16.62 -8.59
C ARG A 31 14.28 15.22 -8.73
N MET A 32 13.51 14.16 -8.56
CA MET A 32 14.03 12.79 -8.75
C MET A 32 14.34 12.55 -10.23
N PRO A 33 15.36 11.71 -10.55
CA PRO A 33 15.63 11.31 -11.92
C PRO A 33 14.43 10.57 -12.53
N ALA A 34 14.20 10.75 -13.82
CA ALA A 34 13.25 9.93 -14.56
C ALA A 34 13.68 8.45 -14.53
N GLN A 35 12.72 7.53 -14.51
CA GLN A 35 12.94 6.08 -14.61
C GLN A 35 13.92 5.50 -13.56
N SER A 36 13.98 6.10 -12.38
CA SER A 36 14.92 5.73 -11.31
C SER A 36 14.29 4.90 -10.19
N VAL A 37 13.01 4.61 -10.26
CA VAL A 37 12.22 3.95 -9.21
C VAL A 37 11.58 2.68 -9.77
N SER A 38 11.81 1.54 -9.11
CA SER A 38 11.20 0.27 -9.49
C SER A 38 9.79 0.11 -8.93
N ALA A 39 9.53 0.58 -7.72
CA ALA A 39 8.22 0.47 -7.09
C ALA A 39 7.87 1.70 -6.25
N ILE A 40 6.62 2.12 -6.35
CA ILE A 40 6.00 3.08 -5.44
C ILE A 40 4.89 2.33 -4.71
N VAL A 41 4.91 2.33 -3.38
CA VAL A 41 3.83 1.77 -2.56
C VAL A 41 3.41 2.85 -1.58
N THR A 42 2.17 3.30 -1.69
CA THR A 42 1.75 4.51 -0.97
C THR A 42 0.26 4.57 -0.69
N SER A 43 -0.10 5.37 0.29
CA SER A 43 -1.46 5.72 0.68
C SER A 43 -1.50 7.24 0.91
N PRO A 44 -1.87 8.03 -0.10
CA PRO A 44 -1.99 9.49 0.05
C PRO A 44 -3.14 9.82 1.02
N PRO A 45 -3.23 11.04 1.54
CA PRO A 45 -4.45 11.52 2.19
C PRO A 45 -5.65 11.34 1.25
N TYR A 46 -6.80 10.85 1.78
CA TYR A 46 -7.97 10.49 0.96
C TYR A 46 -9.01 11.60 0.83
N ASN A 47 -8.76 12.75 1.43
CA ASN A 47 -9.71 13.87 1.49
C ASN A 47 -11.05 13.48 2.17
N LEU A 48 -10.96 12.70 3.23
CA LEU A 48 -12.10 12.22 4.03
C LEU A 48 -12.36 13.06 5.28
N GLY A 49 -11.61 14.16 5.46
CA GLY A 49 -11.69 15.01 6.65
C GLY A 49 -10.95 14.45 7.86
N ILE A 50 -9.91 13.65 7.62
CA ILE A 50 -9.03 13.14 8.67
C ILE A 50 -8.18 14.30 9.22
N ARG A 51 -8.09 14.40 10.54
CA ARG A 51 -7.23 15.41 11.19
C ARG A 51 -5.78 14.95 11.20
N TYR A 52 -5.00 15.46 10.26
CA TYR A 52 -3.54 15.36 10.28
C TYR A 52 -2.93 16.54 11.04
N ARG A 53 -1.64 16.45 11.38
CA ARG A 53 -0.94 17.53 12.11
C ARG A 53 -0.65 18.75 11.22
N THR A 54 -0.24 18.50 9.98
CA THR A 54 0.30 19.52 9.04
C THR A 54 -0.46 19.59 7.71
N TYR A 55 -1.44 18.71 7.47
CA TYR A 55 -2.17 18.64 6.22
C TYR A 55 -3.67 18.83 6.44
N ASP A 56 -4.29 19.67 5.61
CA ASP A 56 -5.75 19.87 5.58
C ASP A 56 -6.40 18.88 4.60
N ASP A 57 -7.07 17.88 5.14
CA ASP A 57 -7.73 16.78 4.41
C ASP A 57 -9.19 17.12 4.03
N THR A 58 -9.48 18.42 3.79
CA THR A 58 -10.83 18.93 3.50
C THR A 58 -10.91 19.76 2.21
N MET A 59 -10.03 19.46 1.23
CA MET A 59 -10.04 20.17 -0.04
C MET A 59 -11.36 19.98 -0.81
N PRO A 60 -11.80 20.95 -1.62
CA PRO A 60 -12.81 20.71 -2.66
C PRO A 60 -12.38 19.54 -3.55
N ARG A 61 -13.33 18.64 -3.90
CA ARG A 61 -13.05 17.40 -4.65
C ARG A 61 -12.25 17.66 -5.94
N GLU A 62 -12.60 18.66 -6.70
CA GLU A 62 -11.89 19.00 -7.94
C GLU A 62 -10.42 19.31 -7.70
N ARG A 63 -10.10 20.14 -6.70
CA ARG A 63 -8.72 20.48 -6.35
C ARG A 63 -7.93 19.28 -5.83
N TYR A 64 -8.59 18.42 -5.07
CA TYR A 64 -7.99 17.17 -4.60
C TYR A 64 -7.62 16.25 -5.78
N LEU A 65 -8.49 16.13 -6.77
CA LEU A 65 -8.23 15.30 -7.96
C LEU A 65 -7.19 15.94 -8.89
N GLU A 66 -7.14 17.26 -9.01
CA GLU A 66 -6.05 17.97 -9.69
C GLU A 66 -4.69 17.70 -9.01
N TRP A 67 -4.64 17.85 -7.68
CA TRP A 67 -3.45 17.52 -6.91
C TRP A 67 -3.06 16.04 -7.08
N THR A 68 -4.02 15.14 -7.04
CA THR A 68 -3.81 13.71 -7.30
C THR A 68 -3.20 13.48 -8.67
N SER A 69 -3.76 14.07 -9.72
CA SER A 69 -3.24 13.98 -11.09
C SER A 69 -1.78 14.47 -11.19
N ARG A 70 -1.43 15.56 -10.50
CA ARG A 70 -0.08 16.14 -10.52
C ARG A 70 0.95 15.20 -9.89
N TRP A 71 0.69 14.66 -8.69
CA TRP A 71 1.67 13.76 -8.08
C TRP A 71 1.75 12.41 -8.81
N VAL A 72 0.64 11.89 -9.36
CA VAL A 72 0.66 10.67 -10.19
C VAL A 72 1.47 10.88 -11.48
N GLN A 73 1.35 12.04 -12.13
CA GLN A 73 2.17 12.38 -13.30
C GLN A 73 3.67 12.37 -12.96
N LEU A 74 4.06 12.93 -11.81
CA LEU A 74 5.46 12.91 -11.34
C LEU A 74 5.90 11.50 -10.97
N ALA A 75 5.05 10.72 -10.31
CA ALA A 75 5.29 9.31 -10.03
C ALA A 75 5.54 8.52 -11.33
N ARG A 76 4.69 8.71 -12.37
CA ARG A 76 4.90 8.06 -13.69
C ARG A 76 6.27 8.43 -14.29
N ARG A 77 6.68 9.68 -14.20
CA ARG A 77 7.98 10.11 -14.70
C ARG A 77 9.15 9.42 -13.99
N THR A 78 9.01 9.20 -12.67
CA THR A 78 10.09 8.57 -11.87
C THR A 78 10.10 7.06 -11.98
N LEU A 79 8.97 6.42 -12.28
CA LEU A 79 8.88 4.97 -12.46
C LEU A 79 9.67 4.48 -13.68
N ALA A 80 10.43 3.41 -13.49
CA ALA A 80 11.04 2.65 -14.57
C ALA A 80 9.97 2.05 -15.51
N GLU A 81 10.35 1.62 -16.70
CA GLU A 81 9.42 1.07 -17.70
C GLU A 81 8.63 -0.14 -17.18
N GLU A 82 9.27 -1.02 -16.44
CA GLU A 82 8.61 -2.15 -15.77
C GLU A 82 8.23 -1.84 -14.31
N GLY A 83 8.23 -0.56 -13.92
CA GLY A 83 7.90 -0.14 -12.56
C GLY A 83 6.44 -0.34 -12.21
N SER A 84 6.14 -0.36 -10.91
CA SER A 84 4.79 -0.50 -10.36
C SER A 84 4.47 0.61 -9.37
N LEU A 85 3.27 1.18 -9.48
CA LEU A 85 2.64 1.99 -8.44
C LEU A 85 1.52 1.16 -7.79
N PHE A 86 1.68 0.83 -6.52
CA PHE A 86 0.63 0.26 -5.68
C PHE A 86 0.03 1.38 -4.83
N LEU A 87 -1.17 1.79 -5.21
CA LEU A 87 -1.89 2.91 -4.62
C LEU A 87 -3.02 2.41 -3.74
N ASN A 88 -2.82 2.48 -2.42
CA ASN A 88 -3.87 2.16 -1.46
C ASN A 88 -4.81 3.33 -1.27
N VAL A 89 -6.10 3.12 -1.45
CA VAL A 89 -7.14 4.13 -1.27
C VAL A 89 -8.38 3.49 -0.66
N GLY A 90 -8.84 4.11 0.43
CA GLY A 90 -10.15 3.83 1.01
C GLY A 90 -11.21 4.83 0.58
N SER A 91 -12.44 4.55 1.00
CA SER A 91 -13.58 5.44 0.90
C SER A 91 -14.25 5.55 2.27
N LYS A 92 -15.26 6.38 2.39
CA LYS A 92 -16.18 6.33 3.52
C LYS A 92 -17.57 5.93 3.04
N PRO A 93 -18.40 5.30 3.87
CA PRO A 93 -19.73 4.83 3.45
C PRO A 93 -20.61 5.92 2.82
N THR A 94 -20.44 7.17 3.26
CA THR A 94 -21.18 8.33 2.72
C THR A 94 -20.58 8.92 1.45
N ASP A 95 -19.39 8.48 1.05
CA ASP A 95 -18.71 8.91 -0.18
C ASP A 95 -17.92 7.73 -0.80
N PRO A 96 -18.62 6.75 -1.38
CA PRO A 96 -18.01 5.55 -1.94
C PRO A 96 -17.24 5.82 -3.23
N TRP A 97 -17.42 6.98 -3.87
CA TRP A 97 -16.72 7.35 -5.11
C TRP A 97 -15.26 7.71 -4.93
N THR A 98 -14.81 8.06 -3.71
CA THR A 98 -13.45 8.56 -3.46
C THR A 98 -12.37 7.69 -4.11
N ALA A 99 -12.37 6.38 -3.89
CA ALA A 99 -11.34 5.50 -4.43
C ALA A 99 -11.39 5.42 -5.97
N PHE A 100 -12.57 5.43 -6.55
CA PHE A 100 -12.74 5.38 -8.01
C PHE A 100 -12.32 6.69 -8.67
N ASP A 101 -12.65 7.84 -8.09
CA ASP A 101 -12.24 9.15 -8.57
C ASP A 101 -10.71 9.28 -8.58
N VAL A 102 -10.05 8.83 -7.51
CA VAL A 102 -8.58 8.78 -7.43
C VAL A 102 -7.99 7.88 -8.51
N ALA A 103 -8.59 6.70 -8.74
CA ALA A 103 -8.15 5.80 -9.82
C ALA A 103 -8.35 6.44 -11.21
N GLN A 104 -9.45 7.15 -11.42
CA GLN A 104 -9.71 7.89 -12.67
C GLN A 104 -8.72 9.03 -12.88
N ALA A 105 -8.33 9.76 -11.83
CA ALA A 105 -7.32 10.81 -11.90
C ALA A 105 -5.94 10.27 -12.32
N ALA A 106 -5.62 8.99 -11.98
CA ALA A 106 -4.38 8.33 -12.39
C ALA A 106 -4.41 7.81 -13.85
N ARG A 107 -5.59 7.53 -14.40
CA ARG A 107 -5.81 6.87 -15.69
C ARG A 107 -5.11 7.54 -16.91
N PRO A 108 -4.97 8.87 -17.00
CA PRO A 108 -4.25 9.50 -18.11
C PRO A 108 -2.76 9.17 -18.17
N PHE A 109 -2.15 8.82 -17.04
CA PHE A 109 -0.69 8.69 -16.90
C PHE A 109 -0.23 7.22 -16.81
N LEU A 110 -1.06 6.35 -16.24
CA LEU A 110 -0.73 4.96 -15.94
C LEU A 110 -1.86 4.02 -16.37
N LYS A 111 -1.51 2.76 -16.61
CA LYS A 111 -2.49 1.70 -16.90
C LYS A 111 -2.80 0.92 -15.63
N LEU A 112 -4.07 0.78 -15.32
CA LEU A 112 -4.52 -0.10 -14.23
C LEU A 112 -4.32 -1.55 -14.68
N GLN A 113 -3.38 -2.24 -14.04
CA GLN A 113 -3.07 -3.63 -14.37
C GLN A 113 -3.85 -4.62 -13.49
N ASN A 114 -3.97 -4.32 -12.19
CA ASN A 114 -4.75 -5.13 -11.25
C ASN A 114 -5.49 -4.24 -10.25
N THR A 115 -6.66 -4.69 -9.82
CA THR A 115 -7.36 -4.16 -8.66
C THR A 115 -7.28 -5.18 -7.56
N ILE A 116 -6.66 -4.83 -6.44
CA ILE A 116 -6.49 -5.67 -5.27
C ILE A 116 -7.41 -5.14 -4.18
N HIS A 117 -8.12 -6.04 -3.50
CA HIS A 117 -8.97 -5.72 -2.36
C HIS A 117 -8.22 -6.10 -1.08
N TRP A 118 -7.81 -5.10 -0.30
CA TRP A 118 -7.29 -5.33 1.03
C TRP A 118 -8.46 -5.48 2.00
N ILE A 119 -8.73 -6.71 2.41
CA ILE A 119 -9.80 -7.05 3.34
C ILE A 119 -9.27 -6.88 4.76
N LYS A 120 -9.91 -6.00 5.54
CA LYS A 120 -9.57 -5.68 6.94
C LYS A 120 -10.35 -6.54 7.93
N SER A 121 -11.57 -6.89 7.57
CA SER A 121 -12.45 -7.79 8.33
C SER A 121 -13.31 -8.61 7.39
N ILE A 122 -13.61 -9.85 7.77
CA ILE A 122 -14.39 -10.78 6.97
C ILE A 122 -15.23 -11.69 7.85
N ALA A 123 -16.46 -11.93 7.44
CA ALA A 123 -17.34 -12.95 8.00
C ALA A 123 -17.56 -14.03 6.93
N ILE A 124 -17.41 -15.30 7.31
CA ILE A 124 -17.61 -16.47 6.44
C ILE A 124 -18.54 -17.43 7.19
N GLU A 125 -19.70 -17.67 6.63
CA GLU A 125 -20.62 -18.70 7.12
C GLU A 125 -20.11 -20.08 6.75
N LYS A 126 -20.04 -20.98 7.72
CA LYS A 126 -19.61 -22.38 7.51
C LYS A 126 -20.45 -23.07 6.43
N SER A 127 -21.76 -22.82 6.43
CA SER A 127 -22.72 -23.38 5.48
C SER A 127 -22.39 -23.05 4.02
N LEU A 128 -21.80 -21.87 3.77
CA LEU A 128 -21.43 -21.38 2.43
C LEU A 128 -20.02 -21.81 2.01
N ALA A 129 -19.15 -22.11 2.98
CA ALA A 129 -17.74 -22.39 2.71
C ALA A 129 -17.50 -23.80 2.11
N GLY A 130 -18.48 -24.70 2.22
CA GLY A 130 -18.38 -26.09 1.80
C GLY A 130 -17.51 -26.98 2.72
N ALA A 131 -17.73 -28.29 2.67
CA ALA A 131 -17.10 -29.25 3.59
C ALA A 131 -15.55 -29.28 3.51
N ARG A 132 -14.97 -28.94 2.35
CA ARG A 132 -13.51 -28.94 2.14
C ARG A 132 -12.80 -27.72 2.71
N ALA A 133 -13.54 -26.68 3.14
CA ALA A 133 -12.94 -25.47 3.72
C ALA A 133 -12.34 -25.69 5.12
N GLY A 134 -12.71 -26.80 5.79
CA GLY A 134 -12.20 -27.14 7.12
C GLY A 134 -12.71 -26.21 8.22
N LEU A 135 -13.80 -25.46 7.97
CA LEU A 135 -14.40 -24.60 9.00
C LEU A 135 -15.29 -25.44 9.94
N GLU A 136 -14.99 -25.39 11.24
CA GLU A 136 -15.80 -26.02 12.27
C GLU A 136 -17.02 -25.18 12.67
N HIS A 137 -16.85 -23.82 12.61
CA HIS A 137 -17.86 -22.83 12.96
C HIS A 137 -17.86 -21.67 11.96
N ASP A 138 -18.85 -20.80 12.04
CA ASP A 138 -18.82 -19.50 11.36
C ASP A 138 -17.57 -18.73 11.77
N LEU A 139 -16.93 -18.06 10.83
CA LEU A 139 -15.71 -17.32 11.06
C LEU A 139 -15.98 -15.82 10.92
N ALA A 140 -15.69 -15.05 11.95
CA ALA A 140 -15.67 -13.59 11.89
C ALA A 140 -14.33 -13.10 12.41
N VAL A 141 -13.52 -12.51 11.57
CA VAL A 141 -12.18 -12.03 11.90
C VAL A 141 -11.94 -10.62 11.43
N GLY A 142 -11.05 -9.92 12.16
CA GLY A 142 -10.73 -8.52 11.93
C GLY A 142 -11.54 -7.58 12.81
N HIS A 143 -11.43 -6.28 12.53
CA HIS A 143 -12.06 -5.24 13.34
C HIS A 143 -13.37 -4.79 12.70
N TYR A 144 -14.47 -5.06 13.38
CA TYR A 144 -15.81 -4.58 13.01
C TYR A 144 -16.11 -3.30 13.80
N LYS A 145 -15.95 -2.16 13.15
CA LYS A 145 -16.31 -0.87 13.74
C LYS A 145 -17.81 -0.69 13.64
N PRO A 146 -18.52 -0.42 14.77
CA PRO A 146 -19.95 -0.13 14.72
C PRO A 146 -20.23 1.06 13.80
N ILE A 147 -21.23 0.93 12.95
CA ILE A 147 -21.78 2.02 12.14
C ILE A 147 -23.18 2.36 12.65
N ASN A 148 -23.38 3.60 13.03
CA ASN A 148 -24.70 4.09 13.47
C ASN A 148 -25.49 4.58 12.25
N SER A 149 -25.94 3.66 11.41
CA SER A 149 -26.67 3.95 10.19
C SER A 149 -27.50 2.75 9.77
N ASP A 150 -28.71 2.99 9.31
CA ASP A 150 -29.60 2.04 8.67
C ASP A 150 -29.47 2.02 7.13
N ARG A 151 -28.61 2.86 6.56
CA ARG A 151 -28.45 3.06 5.10
C ARG A 151 -27.10 2.63 4.56
N PHE A 152 -26.07 2.58 5.38
CA PHE A 152 -24.70 2.34 4.94
C PHE A 152 -24.13 1.10 5.59
N LEU A 153 -23.32 0.35 4.83
CA LEU A 153 -22.55 -0.77 5.34
C LEU A 153 -21.21 -0.28 5.91
N HIS A 154 -20.62 -1.06 6.81
CA HIS A 154 -19.25 -0.84 7.27
C HIS A 154 -18.25 -1.19 6.17
N ASP A 155 -17.28 -0.31 5.91
CA ASP A 155 -16.22 -0.56 4.95
C ASP A 155 -15.19 -1.55 5.52
N CYS A 156 -15.31 -2.80 5.12
CA CYS A 156 -14.43 -3.90 5.54
C CYS A 156 -13.19 -4.05 4.65
N HIS A 157 -13.03 -3.24 3.61
CA HIS A 157 -11.90 -3.30 2.69
C HIS A 157 -11.42 -1.91 2.25
N GLU A 158 -10.24 -1.90 1.65
CA GLU A 158 -9.74 -0.78 0.83
C GLU A 158 -9.23 -1.33 -0.49
N PHE A 159 -9.08 -0.45 -1.47
CA PHE A 159 -8.50 -0.80 -2.76
C PHE A 159 -6.98 -0.59 -2.73
N VAL A 160 -6.24 -1.53 -3.32
CA VAL A 160 -4.87 -1.30 -3.74
C VAL A 160 -4.87 -1.39 -5.27
N PHE A 161 -4.89 -0.22 -5.91
CA PHE A 161 -4.80 -0.15 -7.35
C PHE A 161 -3.34 -0.36 -7.78
N HIS A 162 -3.10 -1.40 -8.55
CA HIS A 162 -1.80 -1.67 -9.13
C HIS A 162 -1.73 -1.08 -10.53
N PHE A 163 -1.07 0.06 -10.62
CA PHE A 163 -0.80 0.75 -11.87
C PHE A 163 0.61 0.46 -12.38
N THR A 164 0.76 0.43 -13.69
CA THR A 164 2.04 0.30 -14.35
C THR A 164 2.10 1.20 -15.59
N PRO A 165 3.29 1.50 -16.13
CA PRO A 165 3.40 2.31 -17.34
C PRO A 165 2.58 1.78 -18.53
N HIS A 166 2.54 0.45 -18.73
CA HIS A 166 2.01 -0.18 -19.94
C HIS A 166 0.88 -1.20 -19.70
N GLY A 167 0.58 -1.55 -18.45
CA GLY A 167 -0.48 -2.50 -18.11
C GLY A 167 -0.09 -3.99 -18.19
N HIS A 168 1.19 -4.30 -18.36
CA HIS A 168 1.69 -5.68 -18.54
C HIS A 168 3.05 -5.94 -17.89
N THR A 169 3.41 -5.20 -16.82
CA THR A 169 4.62 -5.47 -16.03
C THR A 169 4.58 -6.92 -15.49
N PRO A 170 5.63 -7.71 -15.67
CA PRO A 170 5.71 -9.06 -15.14
C PRO A 170 5.56 -9.09 -13.61
N LEU A 171 4.93 -10.14 -13.09
CA LEU A 171 4.65 -10.29 -11.65
C LEU A 171 5.16 -11.63 -11.11
N SER A 172 5.73 -11.60 -9.90
CA SER A 172 6.14 -12.78 -9.13
C SER A 172 4.95 -13.31 -8.30
N ARG A 173 3.90 -13.81 -9.00
CA ARG A 173 2.63 -14.20 -8.37
C ARG A 173 2.75 -15.26 -7.29
N GLN A 174 3.72 -16.16 -7.40
CA GLN A 174 3.97 -17.23 -6.42
C GLN A 174 4.69 -16.71 -5.17
N ALA A 175 5.40 -15.57 -5.24
CA ALA A 175 6.05 -14.95 -4.08
C ALA A 175 5.05 -14.53 -2.98
N ILE A 176 3.77 -14.39 -3.33
CA ILE A 176 2.63 -14.20 -2.41
C ILE A 176 1.63 -15.35 -2.49
N GLY A 177 2.03 -16.48 -3.05
CA GLY A 177 1.18 -17.64 -3.29
C GLY A 177 0.63 -18.24 -2.00
N VAL A 178 -0.37 -19.09 -2.17
CA VAL A 178 -0.95 -19.91 -1.09
C VAL A 178 -0.87 -21.38 -1.48
N PRO A 179 -0.72 -22.30 -0.52
CA PRO A 179 -0.71 -23.73 -0.79
C PRO A 179 -2.00 -24.18 -1.48
N TYR A 180 -1.89 -25.20 -2.31
CA TYR A 180 -3.06 -25.87 -2.84
C TYR A 180 -3.84 -26.54 -1.72
N GLN A 181 -5.13 -26.32 -1.66
CA GLN A 181 -6.03 -27.03 -0.75
C GLN A 181 -6.15 -28.50 -1.14
N ASP A 182 -6.35 -28.78 -2.42
CA ASP A 182 -6.30 -30.13 -2.99
C ASP A 182 -4.90 -30.39 -3.57
N LYS A 183 -4.14 -31.24 -2.88
CA LYS A 183 -2.74 -31.57 -3.22
C LYS A 183 -2.59 -32.33 -4.53
N SER A 184 -3.66 -32.91 -5.07
CA SER A 184 -3.65 -33.56 -6.40
C SER A 184 -3.40 -32.54 -7.54
N ASN A 185 -3.53 -31.25 -7.27
CA ASN A 185 -3.22 -30.18 -8.24
C ASN A 185 -1.75 -29.81 -8.29
N VAL A 186 -0.93 -30.21 -7.30
CA VAL A 186 0.52 -29.97 -7.31
C VAL A 186 1.13 -30.77 -8.46
N GLY A 187 1.95 -30.09 -9.29
CA GLY A 187 2.57 -30.70 -10.47
C GLY A 187 1.65 -30.91 -11.68
N ARG A 188 0.34 -30.68 -11.55
CA ARG A 188 -0.63 -30.87 -12.66
C ARG A 188 -0.43 -29.87 -13.80
N TRP A 189 0.09 -28.69 -13.51
CA TRP A 189 0.36 -27.62 -14.46
C TRP A 189 1.82 -27.16 -14.33
N ARG A 190 2.42 -26.76 -15.44
CA ARG A 190 3.82 -26.26 -15.44
C ARG A 190 4.05 -25.11 -14.43
N ALA A 191 3.02 -24.29 -14.19
CA ALA A 191 3.04 -23.19 -13.22
C ALA A 191 2.71 -23.64 -11.78
N ALA A 192 2.48 -24.92 -11.53
CA ALA A 192 2.13 -25.52 -10.24
C ALA A 192 3.17 -26.58 -9.85
N ALA A 193 4.44 -26.41 -10.24
CA ALA A 193 5.54 -27.32 -9.89
C ALA A 193 5.72 -27.42 -8.36
N ASP A 194 5.51 -26.30 -7.67
CA ASP A 194 5.55 -26.20 -6.21
C ASP A 194 4.12 -26.22 -5.62
N ASP A 195 4.00 -26.51 -4.33
CA ASP A 195 2.72 -26.44 -3.60
C ASP A 195 2.25 -24.98 -3.36
N LEU A 196 2.34 -24.15 -4.39
CA LEU A 196 1.91 -22.76 -4.35
C LEU A 196 1.07 -22.41 -5.58
N ARG A 197 -0.11 -21.86 -5.35
CA ARG A 197 -0.96 -21.26 -6.38
C ARG A 197 -1.06 -19.76 -6.20
N CYS A 198 -1.40 -19.04 -7.26
CA CYS A 198 -1.69 -17.62 -7.18
C CYS A 198 -2.77 -17.35 -6.13
N ARG A 199 -2.49 -16.44 -5.21
CA ARG A 199 -3.42 -16.02 -4.14
C ARG A 199 -4.68 -15.34 -4.69
N GLY A 200 -4.60 -14.72 -5.86
CA GLY A 200 -5.65 -13.84 -6.38
C GLY A 200 -5.51 -12.41 -5.85
N ASN A 201 -6.55 -11.63 -6.06
CA ASN A 201 -6.58 -10.20 -5.77
C ASN A 201 -7.37 -9.82 -4.51
N THR A 202 -7.74 -10.79 -3.67
CA THR A 202 -8.40 -10.56 -2.38
C THR A 202 -7.44 -10.91 -1.26
N TRP A 203 -6.96 -9.89 -0.53
CA TRP A 203 -5.92 -10.04 0.47
C TRP A 203 -6.49 -9.75 1.86
N PHE A 204 -6.67 -10.78 2.68
CA PHE A 204 -7.01 -10.60 4.08
C PHE A 204 -5.74 -10.28 4.87
N ILE A 205 -5.68 -9.05 5.39
CA ILE A 205 -4.61 -8.57 6.27
C ILE A 205 -5.30 -7.81 7.40
N PRO A 206 -5.41 -8.42 8.60
CA PRO A 206 -6.12 -7.79 9.70
C PRO A 206 -5.43 -6.49 10.13
N TYR A 207 -6.22 -5.57 10.63
CA TYR A 207 -5.74 -4.37 11.29
C TYR A 207 -5.27 -4.74 12.70
N ASP A 208 -4.14 -4.20 13.14
CA ASP A 208 -3.74 -4.30 14.54
C ASP A 208 -4.72 -3.47 15.39
N THR A 209 -5.51 -4.15 16.19
CA THR A 209 -6.50 -3.50 17.08
C THR A 209 -5.75 -2.87 18.24
N ILE A 210 -5.81 -1.54 18.37
CA ILE A 210 -5.33 -0.85 19.57
C ILE A 210 -6.35 -1.10 20.68
N GLN A 211 -5.99 -1.95 21.65
CA GLN A 211 -6.87 -2.33 22.75
C GLN A 211 -6.99 -1.27 23.86
N SER A 212 -6.20 -0.20 23.83
CA SER A 212 -6.20 0.85 24.86
C SER A 212 -6.67 2.18 24.28
N ARG A 213 -7.71 2.77 24.91
CA ARG A 213 -8.18 4.13 24.60
C ARG A 213 -7.17 5.21 24.99
N ASP A 214 -6.22 4.88 25.87
CA ASP A 214 -5.27 5.82 26.46
C ASP A 214 -4.00 6.01 25.61
N LYS A 215 -3.81 5.21 24.55
CA LYS A 215 -2.73 5.43 23.59
C LYS A 215 -3.24 6.27 22.44
N GLU A 216 -2.86 7.54 22.40
CA GLU A 216 -3.02 8.38 21.22
C GLU A 216 -2.47 7.62 20.01
N ARG A 217 -3.27 7.52 18.95
CA ARG A 217 -2.76 6.99 17.69
C ARG A 217 -1.78 8.03 17.15
N PRO A 218 -0.50 7.70 16.98
CA PRO A 218 0.48 8.66 16.49
C PRO A 218 0.12 9.16 15.08
N HIS A 219 -0.60 8.35 14.30
CA HIS A 219 -1.10 8.70 12.97
C HIS A 219 -2.53 8.14 12.78
N PRO A 220 -3.48 8.94 12.25
CA PRO A 220 -4.90 8.56 12.16
C PRO A 220 -5.20 7.47 11.12
N ALA A 221 -4.36 7.32 10.10
CA ALA A 221 -4.55 6.39 8.99
C ALA A 221 -3.22 5.74 8.58
N THR A 222 -3.05 4.44 8.85
CA THR A 222 -1.87 3.68 8.45
C THR A 222 -2.29 2.28 8.02
N PHE A 223 -1.64 1.73 7.03
CA PHE A 223 -1.74 0.31 6.71
C PHE A 223 -0.63 -0.50 7.41
N PRO A 224 -0.85 -1.81 7.68
CA PRO A 224 0.17 -2.65 8.30
C PRO A 224 1.33 -2.91 7.33
N PRO A 225 2.59 -3.09 7.80
CA PRO A 225 3.77 -3.37 6.96
C PRO A 225 3.60 -4.60 6.05
N LYS A 226 2.71 -5.52 6.40
CA LYS A 226 2.39 -6.70 5.59
C LYS A 226 1.80 -6.35 4.23
N LEU A 227 1.06 -5.25 4.11
CA LEU A 227 0.47 -4.81 2.84
C LEU A 227 1.55 -4.42 1.81
N PRO A 228 2.45 -3.46 2.10
CA PRO A 228 3.53 -3.13 1.18
C PRO A 228 4.51 -4.30 0.98
N GLU A 229 4.78 -5.13 1.98
CA GLU A 229 5.58 -6.35 1.79
C GLU A 229 4.99 -7.23 0.68
N MET A 230 3.69 -7.48 0.70
CA MET A 230 3.01 -8.28 -0.33
C MET A 230 3.04 -7.59 -1.70
N CYS A 231 2.88 -6.27 -1.77
CA CYS A 231 3.01 -5.52 -3.03
C CYS A 231 4.41 -5.66 -3.64
N LEU A 232 5.46 -5.50 -2.83
CA LEU A 232 6.85 -5.61 -3.25
C LEU A 232 7.22 -7.04 -3.68
N ARG A 233 6.75 -8.05 -2.94
CA ARG A 233 6.91 -9.46 -3.33
C ARG A 233 6.17 -9.78 -4.63
N LEU A 234 4.97 -9.24 -4.83
CA LEU A 234 4.22 -9.41 -6.07
C LEU A 234 4.93 -8.79 -7.26
N HIS A 235 5.53 -7.61 -7.11
CA HIS A 235 6.36 -6.99 -8.15
C HIS A 235 7.57 -7.87 -8.47
N GLY A 236 8.19 -8.50 -7.47
CA GLY A 236 9.41 -9.31 -7.53
C GLY A 236 10.58 -8.57 -6.90
N VAL A 237 10.94 -9.00 -5.68
CA VAL A 237 11.99 -8.35 -4.85
C VAL A 237 13.32 -8.25 -5.60
N GLU A 238 13.64 -9.27 -6.39
CA GLU A 238 14.88 -9.37 -7.20
C GLU A 238 14.99 -8.32 -8.31
N ARG A 239 13.86 -7.70 -8.71
CA ARG A 239 13.82 -6.65 -9.76
C ARG A 239 13.77 -5.25 -9.19
N ILE A 240 13.69 -5.12 -7.87
CA ILE A 240 13.59 -3.81 -7.21
C ILE A 240 14.96 -3.26 -6.91
N THR A 241 15.26 -2.08 -7.45
CA THR A 241 16.45 -1.29 -7.11
C THR A 241 16.16 -0.22 -6.07
N THR A 242 15.00 0.44 -6.17
CA THR A 242 14.58 1.51 -5.26
C THR A 242 13.07 1.53 -5.11
N VAL A 243 12.61 1.64 -3.87
CA VAL A 243 11.20 1.84 -3.51
C VAL A 243 11.01 3.28 -3.04
N VAL A 244 9.86 3.87 -3.41
CA VAL A 244 9.48 5.22 -2.94
C VAL A 244 8.11 5.17 -2.27
N ASP A 245 7.98 5.91 -1.17
CA ASP A 245 6.68 6.28 -0.58
C ASP A 245 6.62 7.80 -0.45
N PRO A 246 5.87 8.48 -1.33
CA PRO A 246 5.75 9.94 -1.31
C PRO A 246 4.84 10.48 -0.20
N PHE A 247 4.13 9.61 0.53
CA PHE A 247 3.25 9.97 1.65
C PHE A 247 3.50 9.02 2.82
N LEU A 248 4.73 9.13 3.35
CA LEU A 248 5.36 8.13 4.23
C LEU A 248 4.55 7.83 5.51
N GLY A 249 3.96 8.85 6.14
CA GLY A 249 3.33 8.71 7.45
C GLY A 249 4.25 8.02 8.46
N LEU A 250 3.77 6.97 9.11
CA LEU A 250 4.56 6.17 10.07
C LEU A 250 5.51 5.14 9.41
N GLY A 251 5.68 5.18 8.09
CA GLY A 251 6.71 4.41 7.38
C GLY A 251 6.45 2.91 7.27
N SER A 252 5.21 2.47 7.14
CA SER A 252 4.94 1.03 6.97
C SER A 252 5.60 0.44 5.72
N THR A 253 5.68 1.21 4.63
CA THR A 253 6.44 0.82 3.42
C THR A 253 7.94 0.75 3.70
N ALA A 254 8.47 1.70 4.48
CA ALA A 254 9.89 1.70 4.86
C ALA A 254 10.25 0.49 5.74
N VAL A 255 9.39 0.11 6.69
CA VAL A 255 9.54 -1.10 7.51
C VAL A 255 9.57 -2.35 6.63
N ALA A 256 8.66 -2.49 5.67
CA ALA A 256 8.66 -3.61 4.73
C ALA A 256 9.96 -3.65 3.90
N CYS A 257 10.46 -2.50 3.45
CA CYS A 257 11.75 -2.42 2.75
C CYS A 257 12.94 -2.84 3.62
N ALA A 258 12.94 -2.48 4.92
CA ALA A 258 13.99 -2.92 5.85
C ALA A 258 14.00 -4.45 6.02
N GLN A 259 12.82 -5.06 6.14
CA GLN A 259 12.67 -6.52 6.23
C GLN A 259 13.09 -7.24 4.95
N LEU A 260 12.88 -6.63 3.78
CA LEU A 260 13.21 -7.19 2.47
C LEU A 260 14.61 -6.83 1.96
N GLY A 261 15.34 -5.93 2.65
CA GLY A 261 16.67 -5.50 2.25
C GLY A 261 16.67 -4.59 1.00
N LEU A 262 15.65 -3.75 0.82
CA LEU A 262 15.45 -2.90 -0.35
C LEU A 262 15.81 -1.44 -0.07
N ASP A 263 16.50 -0.78 -1.01
CA ASP A 263 16.74 0.66 -0.97
C ASP A 263 15.42 1.44 -0.96
N PHE A 264 15.32 2.46 -0.11
CA PHE A 264 14.09 3.16 0.15
C PHE A 264 14.25 4.69 0.15
N ILE A 265 13.23 5.37 -0.36
CA ILE A 265 13.06 6.82 -0.27
C ILE A 265 11.67 7.10 0.29
N GLY A 266 11.61 7.79 1.43
CA GLY A 266 10.37 8.25 2.06
C GLY A 266 10.29 9.76 2.07
N ILE A 267 9.09 10.29 1.85
CA ILE A 267 8.81 11.73 1.84
C ILE A 267 7.63 11.99 2.77
N ASP A 268 7.76 12.97 3.64
CA ASP A 268 6.65 13.48 4.46
C ASP A 268 6.84 14.97 4.74
N MET A 269 5.74 15.69 4.94
CA MET A 269 5.78 17.11 5.35
C MET A 269 5.73 17.28 6.88
N ASP A 270 5.45 16.20 7.62
CA ASP A 270 5.43 16.21 9.08
C ASP A 270 6.71 15.57 9.64
N GLU A 271 7.54 16.40 10.30
CA GLU A 271 8.81 15.94 10.88
C GLU A 271 8.60 14.90 11.99
N GLY A 272 7.49 15.00 12.74
CA GLY A 272 7.18 14.05 13.80
C GLY A 272 6.86 12.65 13.24
N TYR A 273 6.08 12.57 12.16
CA TYR A 273 5.82 11.30 11.47
C TYR A 273 7.11 10.72 10.88
N LEU A 274 7.93 11.56 10.30
CA LEU A 274 9.21 11.17 9.69
C LEU A 274 10.16 10.57 10.73
N ASN A 275 10.28 11.18 11.90
CA ASN A 275 11.12 10.70 13.00
C ASN A 275 10.59 9.37 13.58
N GLU A 276 9.27 9.22 13.69
CA GLU A 276 8.66 7.96 14.11
C GLU A 276 8.93 6.85 13.08
N ALA A 277 8.76 7.12 11.79
CA ALA A 277 9.08 6.19 10.72
C ALA A 277 10.54 5.74 10.77
N ILE A 278 11.49 6.66 10.98
CA ILE A 278 12.91 6.36 11.14
C ILE A 278 13.16 5.41 12.31
N THR A 279 12.51 5.68 13.45
CA THR A 279 12.62 4.84 14.66
C THR A 279 12.12 3.42 14.39
N ARG A 280 10.96 3.29 13.75
CA ARG A 280 10.37 1.98 13.39
C ARG A 280 11.25 1.21 12.40
N VAL A 281 11.82 1.87 11.41
CA VAL A 281 12.74 1.23 10.45
C VAL A 281 13.99 0.71 11.13
N LYS A 282 14.61 1.48 12.04
CA LYS A 282 15.79 1.05 12.81
C LYS A 282 15.49 -0.13 13.72
N ALA A 283 14.27 -0.22 14.24
CA ALA A 283 13.85 -1.34 15.09
C ALA A 283 13.51 -2.61 14.30
N ALA A 284 13.20 -2.49 13.00
CA ALA A 284 12.80 -3.61 12.13
C ALA A 284 13.98 -4.30 11.43
N GLY A 285 15.16 -3.72 11.44
CA GLY A 285 16.38 -4.23 10.78
C GLY A 285 17.36 -4.79 11.74
#